data_559f0fde91a5f219c45fb1e6aa3a7fee
#
_entry.id   559f0fde91a5f219c45fb1e6aa3a7fee
#
_cell.length_a   1.000
_cell.length_b   1.000
_cell.length_c   1.000
_cell.angle_alpha   90.00
_cell.angle_beta   90.00
_cell.angle_gamma   90.00
#
_symmetry.space_group_name_H-M   'P 1'
#
loop_
_entity.id
_entity.type
_entity.pdbx_description
1 polymer ?
#
loop_
_entity_poly.entity_id
_entity_poly.type
_entity_poly.pdbx_seq_one_letter_code
_entity_poly.pdbx_strand_id
1 'polypeptide(L)'
;RLQDPLSELVKIDPKAIGVGQYQHDMNQGKLDFALKEVIGVCVNNVGVNINNASKEILKYISGISETLANNIIDYRVEHITFKSRSELTKVPKLGPKAFQLCAGFLRIPESKNPFDNTGVHPESYKLAESILELIGMKPSDILVKENQDKIANLYDSDFFKKNLKEYTETIDDILRELIKPGHDIRDEAEVVELSSEAKDIKSLKVGMILTGVVHNITDFGAFVDINVHQDGLVHISQITNKFIRHPNEVLQINDVVKVKVISVDVEKKKIGLSIKQVEK
;
A
#
# COMPACT_ATOMS: atom_id res chain seq x y z
N ARG A 1 -11.92 -13.09 -5.29
CA ARG A 1 -12.51 -11.82 -5.77
C ARG A 1 -13.00 -10.92 -4.64
N LEU A 2 -13.90 -11.39 -3.78
CA LEU A 2 -14.46 -10.56 -2.70
C LEU A 2 -13.47 -10.34 -1.56
N GLN A 3 -12.66 -11.34 -1.22
CA GLN A 3 -11.69 -11.27 -0.13
C GLN A 3 -10.36 -10.62 -0.57
N ASP A 4 -9.90 -10.91 -1.78
CA ASP A 4 -8.70 -10.32 -2.36
C ASP A 4 -8.90 -10.04 -3.86
N PRO A 5 -9.20 -8.79 -4.23
CA PRO A 5 -9.39 -8.41 -5.62
C PRO A 5 -8.08 -8.35 -6.43
N LEU A 6 -6.91 -8.28 -5.80
CA LEU A 6 -5.62 -8.10 -6.47
C LEU A 6 -5.34 -9.24 -7.47
N SER A 7 -5.62 -10.49 -7.09
CA SER A 7 -5.44 -11.67 -7.93
C SER A 7 -6.26 -11.66 -9.23
N GLU A 8 -7.36 -10.91 -9.26
CA GLU A 8 -8.19 -10.71 -10.45
C GLU A 8 -7.82 -9.41 -11.19
N LEU A 9 -7.47 -8.37 -10.44
CA LEU A 9 -7.11 -7.07 -11.01
C LEU A 9 -5.88 -7.17 -11.92
N VAL A 10 -4.88 -7.93 -11.53
CA VAL A 10 -3.65 -8.13 -12.33
C VAL A 10 -3.87 -8.85 -13.67
N LYS A 11 -5.06 -9.41 -13.91
CA LYS A 11 -5.46 -10.00 -15.19
C LYS A 11 -5.95 -8.97 -16.21
N ILE A 12 -6.29 -7.77 -15.75
CA ILE A 12 -6.78 -6.67 -16.58
C ILE A 12 -5.58 -5.85 -17.03
N ASP A 13 -5.49 -5.58 -18.34
CA ASP A 13 -4.45 -4.66 -18.85
C ASP A 13 -4.69 -3.26 -18.26
N PRO A 14 -3.72 -2.67 -17.55
CA PRO A 14 -3.85 -1.34 -16.96
C PRO A 14 -4.24 -0.27 -17.98
N LYS A 15 -3.81 -0.40 -19.23
CA LYS A 15 -4.18 0.51 -20.32
C LYS A 15 -5.68 0.46 -20.66
N ALA A 16 -6.34 -0.67 -20.41
CA ALA A 16 -7.79 -0.80 -20.62
C ALA A 16 -8.60 -0.05 -19.55
N ILE A 17 -8.03 0.14 -18.35
CA ILE A 17 -8.64 0.94 -17.26
C ILE A 17 -8.42 2.43 -17.53
N GLY A 18 -7.29 2.78 -18.17
CA GLY A 18 -6.84 4.15 -18.39
C GLY A 18 -5.84 4.59 -17.31
N VAL A 19 -4.62 4.94 -17.76
CA VAL A 19 -3.53 5.36 -16.86
C VAL A 19 -3.20 6.85 -17.00
N GLY A 20 -3.87 7.54 -17.90
CA GLY A 20 -3.69 8.98 -18.10
C GLY A 20 -4.35 9.49 -19.38
N GLN A 21 -4.67 10.78 -19.40
CA GLN A 21 -5.32 11.46 -20.52
C GLN A 21 -4.53 11.32 -21.83
N TYR A 22 -3.20 11.34 -21.76
CA TYR A 22 -2.29 11.29 -22.91
C TYR A 22 -1.67 9.91 -23.14
N GLN A 23 -2.28 8.85 -22.63
CA GLN A 23 -1.70 7.49 -22.78
C GLN A 23 -1.52 7.09 -24.25
N HIS A 24 -2.36 7.57 -25.16
CA HIS A 24 -2.30 7.23 -26.59
C HIS A 24 -1.16 7.96 -27.32
N ASP A 25 -0.72 9.10 -26.80
CA ASP A 25 0.37 9.91 -27.38
C ASP A 25 1.75 9.41 -26.92
N MET A 26 1.80 8.51 -25.93
CA MET A 26 3.03 7.94 -25.40
C MET A 26 3.54 6.77 -26.25
N ASN A 27 4.86 6.52 -26.19
CA ASN A 27 5.42 5.31 -26.75
C ASN A 27 4.86 4.07 -26.00
N GLN A 28 4.05 3.27 -26.69
CA GLN A 28 3.33 2.14 -26.09
C GLN A 28 4.26 1.10 -25.48
N GLY A 29 5.42 0.81 -26.10
CA GLY A 29 6.38 -0.15 -25.55
C GLY A 29 7.01 0.30 -24.24
N LYS A 30 7.35 1.59 -24.13
CA LYS A 30 7.85 2.17 -22.87
C LYS A 30 6.76 2.22 -21.81
N LEU A 31 5.54 2.53 -22.18
CA LEU A 31 4.39 2.54 -21.27
C LEU A 31 4.13 1.14 -20.71
N ASP A 32 4.10 0.11 -21.57
CA ASP A 32 3.92 -1.29 -21.14
C ASP A 32 5.01 -1.74 -20.17
N PHE A 33 6.25 -1.38 -20.47
CA PHE A 33 7.38 -1.71 -19.58
C PHE A 33 7.21 -1.04 -18.22
N ALA A 34 6.97 0.27 -18.18
CA ALA A 34 6.81 1.02 -16.95
C ALA A 34 5.62 0.51 -16.11
N LEU A 35 4.49 0.20 -16.74
CA LEU A 35 3.32 -0.36 -16.06
C LEU A 35 3.60 -1.73 -15.44
N LYS A 36 4.32 -2.61 -16.15
CA LYS A 36 4.71 -3.92 -15.60
C LYS A 36 5.63 -3.78 -14.40
N GLU A 37 6.59 -2.86 -14.45
CA GLU A 37 7.48 -2.56 -13.32
C GLU A 37 6.68 -2.06 -12.10
N VAL A 38 5.78 -1.11 -12.29
CA VAL A 38 4.94 -0.56 -11.20
C VAL A 38 4.06 -1.66 -10.60
N ILE A 39 3.39 -2.48 -11.42
CA ILE A 39 2.57 -3.60 -10.92
C ILE A 39 3.44 -4.57 -10.13
N GLY A 40 4.63 -4.91 -10.64
CA GLY A 40 5.57 -5.79 -9.95
C GLY A 40 5.95 -5.24 -8.56
N VAL A 41 6.27 -3.95 -8.48
CA VAL A 41 6.55 -3.29 -7.19
C VAL A 41 5.34 -3.36 -6.26
N CYS A 42 4.15 -3.03 -6.74
CA CYS A 42 2.92 -3.08 -5.93
C CYS A 42 2.63 -4.50 -5.40
N VAL A 43 2.74 -5.52 -6.27
CA VAL A 43 2.49 -6.92 -5.90
C VAL A 43 3.52 -7.41 -4.87
N ASN A 44 4.80 -7.07 -5.07
CA ASN A 44 5.86 -7.46 -4.14
C ASN A 44 5.68 -6.78 -2.77
N ASN A 45 5.33 -5.50 -2.74
CA ASN A 45 5.11 -4.76 -1.49
C ASN A 45 3.93 -5.31 -0.67
N VAL A 46 2.84 -5.69 -1.33
CA VAL A 46 1.69 -6.33 -0.67
C VAL A 46 2.06 -7.72 -0.15
N GLY A 47 2.91 -8.44 -0.89
CA GLY A 47 3.18 -9.86 -0.67
C GLY A 47 2.02 -10.75 -1.14
N VAL A 48 2.30 -12.00 -1.43
CA VAL A 48 1.34 -12.91 -2.04
C VAL A 48 1.25 -14.21 -1.26
N ASN A 49 0.04 -14.58 -0.83
CA ASN A 49 -0.19 -15.90 -0.27
C ASN A 49 -0.07 -16.97 -1.37
N ILE A 50 0.98 -17.79 -1.28
CA ILE A 50 1.29 -18.80 -2.30
C ILE A 50 0.19 -19.86 -2.44
N ASN A 51 -0.54 -20.13 -1.36
CA ASN A 51 -1.59 -21.14 -1.36
C ASN A 51 -2.85 -20.70 -2.12
N ASN A 52 -3.06 -19.38 -2.27
CA ASN A 52 -4.21 -18.80 -2.96
C ASN A 52 -3.86 -18.13 -4.29
N ALA A 53 -2.57 -17.89 -4.54
CA ALA A 53 -2.10 -17.14 -5.69
C ALA A 53 -2.51 -17.75 -7.02
N SER A 54 -2.93 -16.92 -7.97
CA SER A 54 -3.09 -17.31 -9.37
C SER A 54 -1.75 -17.26 -10.12
N LYS A 55 -1.69 -17.91 -11.28
CA LYS A 55 -0.52 -17.85 -12.16
C LYS A 55 -0.16 -16.41 -12.53
N GLU A 56 -1.19 -15.61 -12.78
CA GLU A 56 -1.05 -14.24 -13.25
C GLU A 56 -0.36 -13.35 -12.21
N ILE A 57 -0.73 -13.47 -10.93
CA ILE A 57 -0.09 -12.69 -9.86
C ILE A 57 1.32 -13.20 -9.56
N LEU A 58 1.54 -14.52 -9.59
CA LEU A 58 2.86 -15.10 -9.36
C LEU A 58 3.92 -14.60 -10.34
N LYS A 59 3.55 -14.30 -11.60
CA LYS A 59 4.48 -13.78 -12.62
C LYS A 59 5.01 -12.38 -12.32
N TYR A 60 4.37 -11.63 -11.43
CA TYR A 60 4.83 -10.32 -10.98
C TYR A 60 5.77 -10.39 -9.77
N ILE A 61 5.89 -11.57 -9.15
CA ILE A 61 6.85 -11.77 -8.05
C ILE A 61 8.28 -11.83 -8.60
N SER A 62 9.18 -11.09 -7.98
CA SER A 62 10.59 -11.08 -8.35
C SER A 62 11.18 -12.49 -8.37
N GLY A 63 11.88 -12.83 -9.44
CA GLY A 63 12.50 -14.15 -9.62
C GLY A 63 11.57 -15.27 -10.10
N ILE A 64 10.27 -15.02 -10.31
CA ILE A 64 9.32 -16.02 -10.80
C ILE A 64 9.02 -15.78 -12.28
N SER A 65 9.52 -16.70 -13.13
CA SER A 65 9.14 -16.78 -14.53
C SER A 65 7.78 -17.45 -14.73
N GLU A 66 7.22 -17.35 -15.92
CA GLU A 66 5.96 -18.04 -16.25
C GLU A 66 6.04 -19.55 -16.04
N THR A 67 7.19 -20.16 -16.37
CA THR A 67 7.41 -21.59 -16.14
C THR A 67 7.42 -21.92 -14.65
N LEU A 68 8.07 -21.07 -13.83
CA LEU A 68 8.09 -21.26 -12.38
C LEU A 68 6.71 -21.08 -11.77
N ALA A 69 5.93 -20.09 -12.24
CA ALA A 69 4.56 -19.90 -11.78
C ALA A 69 3.69 -21.15 -12.03
N ASN A 70 3.82 -21.78 -13.21
CA ASN A 70 3.14 -23.05 -13.49
C ASN A 70 3.60 -24.17 -12.55
N ASN A 71 4.91 -24.35 -12.39
CA ASN A 71 5.46 -25.39 -11.51
C ASN A 71 5.02 -25.23 -10.04
N ILE A 72 4.89 -23.97 -9.55
CA ILE A 72 4.37 -23.69 -8.20
C ILE A 72 2.91 -24.14 -8.10
N ILE A 73 2.10 -23.86 -9.12
CA ILE A 73 0.70 -24.29 -9.13
C ILE A 73 0.59 -25.80 -9.20
N ASP A 74 1.37 -26.45 -10.07
CA ASP A 74 1.38 -27.90 -10.22
C ASP A 74 1.79 -28.58 -8.90
N TYR A 75 2.85 -28.08 -8.26
CA TYR A 75 3.25 -28.54 -6.92
C TYR A 75 2.14 -28.38 -5.88
N ARG A 76 1.44 -27.24 -5.89
CA ARG A 76 0.30 -26.99 -5.00
C ARG A 76 -0.86 -27.95 -5.24
N VAL A 77 -1.16 -28.28 -6.51
CA VAL A 77 -2.21 -29.26 -6.86
C VAL A 77 -1.83 -30.65 -6.35
N GLU A 78 -0.56 -31.05 -6.46
CA GLU A 78 -0.07 -32.35 -6.02
C GLU A 78 -0.05 -32.50 -4.49
N HIS A 79 0.37 -31.42 -3.77
CA HIS A 79 0.62 -31.45 -2.33
C HIS A 79 -0.46 -30.72 -1.51
N ILE A 80 -1.53 -30.24 -2.15
CA ILE A 80 -2.67 -29.49 -1.60
C ILE A 80 -2.27 -28.08 -1.15
N THR A 81 -1.22 -27.93 -0.31
CA THR A 81 -0.78 -26.63 0.22
C THR A 81 0.73 -26.64 0.49
N PHE A 82 1.35 -25.47 0.45
CA PHE A 82 2.66 -25.23 1.03
C PHE A 82 2.52 -25.03 2.55
N LYS A 83 3.33 -25.73 3.33
CA LYS A 83 3.32 -25.64 4.80
C LYS A 83 4.42 -24.74 5.34
N SER A 84 5.44 -24.45 4.54
CA SER A 84 6.56 -23.55 4.88
C SER A 84 7.23 -22.99 3.63
N ARG A 85 7.91 -21.87 3.78
CA ARG A 85 8.73 -21.28 2.70
C ARG A 85 9.83 -22.22 2.22
N SER A 86 10.37 -23.05 3.09
CA SER A 86 11.41 -24.03 2.71
C SER A 86 10.92 -25.05 1.68
N GLU A 87 9.62 -25.33 1.60
CA GLU A 87 9.07 -26.23 0.58
C GLU A 87 9.15 -25.68 -0.84
N LEU A 88 9.32 -24.37 -1.01
CA LEU A 88 9.59 -23.78 -2.32
C LEU A 88 10.81 -24.38 -3.00
N THR A 89 11.82 -24.80 -2.25
CA THR A 89 13.03 -25.45 -2.79
C THR A 89 12.75 -26.80 -3.44
N LYS A 90 11.58 -27.40 -3.16
CA LYS A 90 11.15 -28.66 -3.77
C LYS A 90 10.43 -28.46 -5.12
N VAL A 91 10.06 -27.23 -5.45
CA VAL A 91 9.39 -26.91 -6.71
C VAL A 91 10.36 -27.10 -7.89
N PRO A 92 9.99 -27.87 -8.93
CA PRO A 92 10.86 -28.08 -10.09
C PRO A 92 11.31 -26.77 -10.74
N LYS A 93 12.59 -26.67 -11.05
CA LYS A 93 13.27 -25.50 -11.65
C LYS A 93 13.35 -24.25 -10.75
N LEU A 94 12.86 -24.28 -9.52
CA LEU A 94 13.05 -23.23 -8.56
C LEU A 94 14.41 -23.42 -7.87
N GLY A 95 15.46 -22.90 -8.50
CA GLY A 95 16.82 -22.98 -7.98
C GLY A 95 17.09 -21.96 -6.85
N PRO A 96 18.27 -22.06 -6.20
CA PRO A 96 18.62 -21.18 -5.06
C PRO A 96 18.50 -19.68 -5.37
N LYS A 97 18.88 -19.27 -6.57
CA LYS A 97 18.82 -17.88 -7.01
C LYS A 97 17.36 -17.37 -7.12
N ALA A 98 16.47 -18.19 -7.68
CA ALA A 98 15.04 -17.85 -7.76
C ALA A 98 14.41 -17.82 -6.37
N PHE A 99 14.75 -18.79 -5.50
CA PHE A 99 14.31 -18.80 -4.10
C PHE A 99 14.72 -17.53 -3.37
N GLN A 100 15.99 -17.14 -3.50
CA GLN A 100 16.53 -15.93 -2.86
C GLN A 100 15.81 -14.64 -3.32
N LEU A 101 15.34 -14.59 -4.56
CA LEU A 101 14.62 -13.43 -5.09
C LEU A 101 13.14 -13.39 -4.70
N CYS A 102 12.48 -14.55 -4.55
CA CYS A 102 11.03 -14.60 -4.38
C CYS A 102 10.56 -14.86 -2.94
N ALA A 103 11.39 -15.48 -2.09
CA ALA A 103 10.95 -16.00 -0.80
C ALA A 103 10.39 -14.94 0.15
N GLY A 104 10.95 -13.72 0.13
CA GLY A 104 10.45 -12.61 0.97
C GLY A 104 9.05 -12.11 0.60
N PHE A 105 8.64 -12.31 -0.66
CA PHE A 105 7.35 -11.83 -1.17
C PHE A 105 6.25 -12.88 -1.15
N LEU A 106 6.61 -14.15 -0.94
CA LEU A 106 5.66 -15.25 -0.84
C LEU A 106 5.34 -15.52 0.63
N ARG A 107 4.08 -15.43 0.99
CA ARG A 107 3.58 -15.58 2.36
C ARG A 107 2.81 -16.87 2.52
N ILE A 108 2.90 -17.47 3.72
CA ILE A 108 2.20 -18.70 4.11
C ILE A 108 1.58 -18.47 5.49
N PRO A 109 0.36 -17.92 5.58
CA PRO A 109 -0.29 -17.62 6.86
C PRO A 109 -0.46 -18.84 7.77
N GLU A 110 -0.63 -20.01 7.19
CA GLU A 110 -0.86 -21.27 7.91
C GLU A 110 0.44 -21.98 8.32
N SER A 111 1.61 -21.35 8.10
CA SER A 111 2.90 -21.94 8.48
C SER A 111 3.05 -22.04 10.00
N LYS A 112 3.77 -23.07 10.44
CA LYS A 112 4.18 -23.20 11.85
C LYS A 112 5.22 -22.15 12.25
N ASN A 113 6.00 -21.66 11.28
CA ASN A 113 6.96 -20.58 11.48
C ASN A 113 6.26 -19.23 11.22
N PRO A 114 6.06 -18.39 12.23
CA PRO A 114 5.40 -17.10 12.06
C PRO A 114 6.09 -16.18 11.03
N PHE A 115 7.39 -16.31 10.87
CA PHE A 115 8.14 -15.50 9.89
C PHE A 115 7.75 -15.79 8.44
N ASP A 116 7.21 -16.99 8.15
CA ASP A 116 6.75 -17.33 6.80
C ASP A 116 5.54 -16.49 6.35
N ASN A 117 4.88 -15.81 7.29
CA ASN A 117 3.80 -14.85 6.99
C ASN A 117 4.25 -13.38 7.10
N THR A 118 5.54 -13.10 7.11
CA THR A 118 6.09 -11.73 7.17
C THR A 118 6.89 -11.41 5.92
N GLY A 119 7.30 -10.15 5.74
CA GLY A 119 8.27 -9.75 4.71
C GLY A 119 9.71 -10.13 5.04
N VAL A 120 9.99 -10.63 6.24
CA VAL A 120 11.35 -11.06 6.62
C VAL A 120 11.83 -12.18 5.70
N HIS A 121 12.99 -11.97 5.08
CA HIS A 121 13.58 -12.97 4.20
C HIS A 121 14.12 -14.18 5.00
N PRO A 122 14.01 -15.44 4.49
CA PRO A 122 14.47 -16.63 5.21
C PRO A 122 15.94 -16.58 5.66
N GLU A 123 16.80 -15.90 4.92
CA GLU A 123 18.21 -15.68 5.31
C GLU A 123 18.36 -14.86 6.60
N SER A 124 17.38 -14.01 6.87
CA SER A 124 17.37 -13.13 8.05
C SER A 124 16.61 -13.71 9.25
N TYR A 125 16.07 -14.93 9.16
CA TYR A 125 15.31 -15.53 10.27
C TYR A 125 16.15 -15.65 11.55
N LYS A 126 17.41 -16.08 11.45
CA LYS A 126 18.31 -16.17 12.60
C LYS A 126 18.56 -14.81 13.25
N LEU A 127 18.66 -13.77 12.44
CA LEU A 127 18.82 -12.40 12.93
C LEU A 127 17.56 -11.92 13.63
N ALA A 128 16.39 -12.19 13.05
CA ALA A 128 15.09 -11.88 13.66
C ALA A 128 14.89 -12.63 14.98
N GLU A 129 15.27 -13.91 15.06
CA GLU A 129 15.26 -14.69 16.30
C GLU A 129 16.17 -14.06 17.37
N SER A 130 17.39 -13.69 17.01
CA SER A 130 18.33 -13.03 17.94
C SER A 130 17.81 -11.69 18.45
N ILE A 131 17.10 -10.92 17.61
CA ILE A 131 16.45 -9.67 18.01
C ILE A 131 15.32 -9.94 19.02
N LEU A 132 14.52 -10.96 18.78
CA LEU A 132 13.45 -11.35 19.71
C LEU A 132 13.99 -11.90 21.04
N GLU A 133 15.06 -12.70 20.99
CA GLU A 133 15.75 -13.20 22.18
C GLU A 133 16.31 -12.07 23.07
N LEU A 134 16.79 -10.98 22.47
CA LEU A 134 17.29 -9.79 23.19
C LEU A 134 16.21 -9.18 24.11
N ILE A 135 14.94 -9.30 23.73
CA ILE A 135 13.79 -8.80 24.49
C ILE A 135 13.02 -9.91 25.21
N GLY A 136 13.58 -11.13 25.24
CA GLY A 136 13.00 -12.29 25.94
C GLY A 136 11.75 -12.86 25.25
N MET A 137 11.60 -12.69 23.94
CA MET A 137 10.46 -13.16 23.14
C MET A 137 10.84 -14.34 22.25
N LYS A 138 9.85 -15.17 21.91
CA LYS A 138 9.96 -16.24 20.92
C LYS A 138 9.29 -15.83 19.60
N PRO A 139 9.62 -16.48 18.48
CA PRO A 139 8.97 -16.18 17.20
C PRO A 139 7.42 -16.26 17.25
N SER A 140 6.84 -17.17 18.02
CA SER A 140 5.39 -17.28 18.20
C SER A 140 4.74 -16.05 18.84
N ASP A 141 5.50 -15.30 19.61
CA ASP A 141 4.97 -14.20 20.42
C ASP A 141 4.64 -12.96 19.58
N ILE A 142 5.21 -12.88 18.35
CA ILE A 142 4.90 -11.78 17.41
C ILE A 142 3.47 -11.80 16.91
N LEU A 143 2.76 -12.93 17.03
CA LEU A 143 1.34 -13.03 16.64
C LEU A 143 0.39 -12.37 17.65
N VAL A 144 0.89 -12.01 18.84
CA VAL A 144 0.11 -11.39 19.91
C VAL A 144 0.26 -9.88 19.84
N LYS A 145 -0.85 -9.15 19.71
CA LYS A 145 -0.86 -7.69 19.53
C LYS A 145 -0.14 -6.93 20.66
N GLU A 146 -0.30 -7.37 21.90
CA GLU A 146 0.38 -6.75 23.05
C GLU A 146 1.92 -6.82 22.94
N ASN A 147 2.45 -7.87 22.32
CA ASN A 147 3.88 -8.02 22.10
C ASN A 147 4.34 -7.16 20.91
N GLN A 148 3.51 -7.02 19.89
CA GLN A 148 3.76 -6.10 18.77
C GLN A 148 3.86 -4.65 19.29
N ASP A 149 2.95 -4.24 20.16
CA ASP A 149 2.96 -2.91 20.80
C ASP A 149 4.22 -2.73 21.67
N LYS A 150 4.69 -3.77 22.37
CA LYS A 150 5.96 -3.71 23.11
C LYS A 150 7.16 -3.52 22.19
N ILE A 151 7.22 -4.23 21.06
CA ILE A 151 8.29 -4.10 20.07
C ILE A 151 8.28 -2.68 19.49
N ALA A 152 7.10 -2.13 19.16
CA ALA A 152 6.93 -0.78 18.67
C ALA A 152 7.44 0.28 19.66
N ASN A 153 7.05 0.18 20.95
CA ASN A 153 7.53 1.08 22.00
C ASN A 153 9.05 1.02 22.19
N LEU A 154 9.64 -0.18 22.09
CA LEU A 154 11.11 -0.35 22.17
C LEU A 154 11.80 0.22 20.92
N TYR A 155 11.20 0.09 19.74
CA TYR A 155 11.66 0.68 18.49
C TYR A 155 11.68 2.22 18.59
N ASP A 156 10.58 2.82 19.01
CA ASP A 156 10.43 4.28 19.15
C ASP A 156 11.38 4.88 20.20
N SER A 157 11.76 4.10 21.23
CA SER A 157 12.70 4.52 22.28
C SER A 157 14.17 4.39 21.89
N ASP A 158 14.49 4.05 20.64
CA ASP A 158 15.84 3.73 20.15
C ASP A 158 16.55 2.60 20.95
N PHE A 159 15.78 1.74 21.61
CA PHE A 159 16.33 0.62 22.40
C PHE A 159 17.23 -0.27 21.56
N PHE A 160 16.78 -0.67 20.37
CA PHE A 160 17.52 -1.56 19.49
C PHE A 160 18.81 -0.93 18.96
N LYS A 161 18.80 0.37 18.64
CA LYS A 161 20.01 1.10 18.22
C LYS A 161 21.07 1.16 19.31
N LYS A 162 20.64 1.20 20.59
CA LYS A 162 21.55 1.26 21.74
C LYS A 162 22.10 -0.10 22.14
N ASN A 163 21.34 -1.17 21.94
CA ASN A 163 21.67 -2.51 22.48
C ASN A 163 22.20 -3.50 21.43
N LEU A 164 22.02 -3.23 20.14
CA LEU A 164 22.61 -4.01 19.06
C LEU A 164 24.00 -3.46 18.70
N LYS A 165 24.98 -4.35 18.53
CA LYS A 165 26.37 -3.95 18.23
C LYS A 165 26.52 -3.23 16.91
N GLU A 166 25.73 -3.63 15.91
CA GLU A 166 25.64 -3.01 14.60
C GLU A 166 24.16 -2.86 14.24
N TYR A 167 23.69 -1.64 14.12
CA TYR A 167 22.33 -1.38 13.65
C TYR A 167 22.38 -1.05 12.16
N THR A 168 21.73 -1.88 11.35
CA THR A 168 21.72 -1.77 9.89
C THR A 168 20.30 -1.53 9.39
N GLU A 169 20.15 -1.07 8.14
CA GLU A 169 18.84 -0.94 7.48
C GLU A 169 18.06 -2.27 7.49
N THR A 170 18.77 -3.40 7.33
CA THR A 170 18.17 -4.74 7.41
C THR A 170 17.51 -5.00 8.77
N ILE A 171 18.11 -4.53 9.86
CA ILE A 171 17.53 -4.67 11.20
C ILE A 171 16.29 -3.78 11.33
N ASP A 172 16.32 -2.58 10.77
CA ASP A 172 15.18 -1.67 10.73
C ASP A 172 14.00 -2.30 10.00
N ASP A 173 14.24 -2.86 8.83
CA ASP A 173 13.22 -3.57 8.04
C ASP A 173 12.65 -4.79 8.80
N ILE A 174 13.52 -5.59 9.45
CA ILE A 174 13.07 -6.72 10.26
C ILE A 174 12.18 -6.23 11.42
N LEU A 175 12.57 -5.19 12.13
CA LEU A 175 11.80 -4.66 13.25
C LEU A 175 10.42 -4.15 12.80
N ARG A 176 10.34 -3.46 11.67
CA ARG A 176 9.05 -3.03 11.09
C ARG A 176 8.13 -4.21 10.78
N GLU A 177 8.68 -5.27 10.21
CA GLU A 177 7.94 -6.51 9.93
C GLU A 177 7.53 -7.27 11.21
N LEU A 178 8.32 -7.19 12.29
CA LEU A 178 7.97 -7.79 13.59
C LEU A 178 6.90 -7.00 14.35
N ILE A 179 6.85 -5.68 14.17
CA ILE A 179 5.81 -4.80 14.74
C ILE A 179 4.45 -5.09 14.11
N LYS A 180 4.42 -5.34 12.79
CA LYS A 180 3.18 -5.62 12.06
C LYS A 180 3.33 -6.88 11.17
N PRO A 181 3.42 -8.07 11.74
CA PRO A 181 3.64 -9.29 10.98
C PRO A 181 2.46 -9.57 10.05
N GLY A 182 2.77 -9.85 8.78
CA GLY A 182 1.75 -10.10 7.76
C GLY A 182 0.93 -8.87 7.36
N HIS A 183 1.40 -7.68 7.71
CA HIS A 183 0.75 -6.44 7.36
C HIS A 183 0.58 -6.28 5.84
N ASP A 184 -0.60 -5.85 5.46
CA ASP A 184 -0.92 -5.46 4.10
C ASP A 184 -0.95 -3.93 4.02
N ILE A 185 -0.12 -3.35 3.18
CA ILE A 185 -0.05 -1.89 3.00
C ILE A 185 -1.42 -1.30 2.66
N ARG A 186 -2.29 -2.10 2.04
CA ARG A 186 -3.65 -1.69 1.68
C ARG A 186 -4.54 -1.45 2.90
N ASP A 187 -4.26 -2.08 4.04
CA ASP A 187 -5.01 -1.89 5.28
C ASP A 187 -4.79 -0.51 5.90
N GLU A 188 -3.70 0.18 5.52
CA GLU A 188 -3.43 1.56 5.93
C GLU A 188 -4.11 2.60 5.03
N ALA A 189 -4.67 2.18 3.89
CA ALA A 189 -5.42 3.09 3.03
C ALA A 189 -6.65 3.58 3.80
N GLU A 190 -6.67 4.88 4.11
CA GLU A 190 -7.84 5.49 4.71
C GLU A 190 -9.04 5.28 3.78
N VAL A 191 -10.05 4.59 4.28
CA VAL A 191 -11.34 4.54 3.60
C VAL A 191 -11.92 5.95 3.69
N VAL A 192 -11.85 6.70 2.61
CA VAL A 192 -12.47 8.01 2.52
C VAL A 192 -13.98 7.81 2.52
N GLU A 193 -14.57 7.85 3.69
CA GLU A 193 -16.02 8.01 3.79
C GLU A 193 -16.36 9.44 3.36
N LEU A 194 -16.58 9.60 2.06
CA LEU A 194 -17.16 10.83 1.52
C LEU A 194 -18.53 11.00 2.18
N SER A 195 -18.71 12.12 2.87
CA SER A 195 -19.94 12.36 3.63
C SER A 195 -21.17 12.20 2.73
N SER A 196 -22.07 11.29 3.12
CA SER A 196 -23.33 11.05 2.40
C SER A 196 -24.34 12.20 2.53
N GLU A 197 -24.00 13.26 3.26
CA GLU A 197 -24.88 14.38 3.62
C GLU A 197 -25.18 15.32 2.44
N ALA A 198 -24.32 15.38 1.43
CA ALA A 198 -24.51 16.23 0.27
C ALA A 198 -24.38 15.42 -1.02
N LYS A 199 -25.50 14.99 -1.58
CA LYS A 199 -25.55 14.27 -2.87
C LYS A 199 -25.73 15.19 -4.10
N ASP A 200 -26.05 16.45 -3.90
CA ASP A 200 -26.30 17.40 -4.98
C ASP A 200 -25.83 18.79 -4.56
N ILE A 201 -25.40 19.61 -5.51
CA ILE A 201 -24.98 21.00 -5.31
C ILE A 201 -26.05 21.85 -4.60
N LYS A 202 -27.33 21.51 -4.80
CA LYS A 202 -28.48 22.17 -4.15
C LYS A 202 -28.60 21.88 -2.66
N SER A 203 -28.00 20.80 -2.18
CA SER A 203 -28.01 20.41 -0.76
C SER A 203 -26.88 21.10 0.03
N LEU A 204 -25.90 21.69 -0.67
CA LEU A 204 -24.80 22.39 -0.04
C LEU A 204 -25.23 23.70 0.61
N LYS A 205 -24.80 23.89 1.85
CA LYS A 205 -24.99 25.16 2.59
C LYS A 205 -23.62 25.75 2.93
N VAL A 206 -23.53 27.08 2.83
CA VAL A 206 -22.34 27.81 3.29
C VAL A 206 -22.12 27.52 4.76
N GLY A 207 -20.87 27.18 5.12
CA GLY A 207 -20.48 26.79 6.46
C GLY A 207 -20.41 25.29 6.72
N MET A 208 -20.93 24.43 5.83
CA MET A 208 -20.77 22.97 5.94
C MET A 208 -19.29 22.57 5.87
N ILE A 209 -18.90 21.63 6.72
CA ILE A 209 -17.58 21.00 6.69
C ILE A 209 -17.74 19.62 6.09
N LEU A 210 -16.99 19.35 5.02
CA LEU A 210 -17.05 18.12 4.26
C LEU A 210 -15.62 17.55 4.13
N THR A 211 -15.53 16.24 3.96
CA THR A 211 -14.30 15.59 3.54
C THR A 211 -14.30 15.49 2.02
N GLY A 212 -13.21 15.85 1.38
CA GLY A 212 -13.05 15.76 -0.06
C GLY A 212 -11.67 15.26 -0.45
N VAL A 213 -11.50 14.91 -1.72
CA VAL A 213 -10.25 14.42 -2.30
C VAL A 213 -9.73 15.46 -3.31
N VAL A 214 -8.47 15.80 -3.24
CA VAL A 214 -7.83 16.71 -4.20
C VAL A 214 -7.75 16.01 -5.56
N HIS A 215 -8.53 16.49 -6.53
CA HIS A 215 -8.63 15.92 -7.86
C HIS A 215 -7.64 16.55 -8.85
N ASN A 216 -7.46 17.87 -8.77
CA ASN A 216 -6.52 18.59 -9.64
C ASN A 216 -5.93 19.80 -8.92
N ILE A 217 -4.71 20.19 -9.31
CA ILE A 217 -4.00 21.35 -8.76
C ILE A 217 -3.57 22.26 -9.91
N THR A 218 -3.85 23.56 -9.75
CA THR A 218 -3.51 24.63 -10.69
C THR A 218 -2.77 25.75 -9.96
N ASP A 219 -2.18 26.70 -10.69
CA ASP A 219 -1.43 27.83 -10.11
C ASP A 219 -2.26 28.68 -9.13
N PHE A 220 -3.57 28.76 -9.33
CA PHE A 220 -4.47 29.61 -8.53
C PHE A 220 -5.22 28.84 -7.42
N GLY A 221 -5.10 27.52 -7.35
CA GLY A 221 -5.78 26.73 -6.31
C GLY A 221 -5.88 25.24 -6.62
N ALA A 222 -6.60 24.52 -5.77
CA ALA A 222 -6.85 23.10 -5.91
C ALA A 222 -8.35 22.83 -6.13
N PHE A 223 -8.66 21.89 -7.00
CA PHE A 223 -9.99 21.34 -7.19
C PHE A 223 -10.16 20.12 -6.30
N VAL A 224 -11.22 20.13 -5.50
CA VAL A 224 -11.49 19.09 -4.51
C VAL A 224 -12.85 18.48 -4.81
N ASP A 225 -12.88 17.18 -5.03
CA ASP A 225 -14.13 16.40 -5.14
C ASP A 225 -14.71 16.20 -3.73
N ILE A 226 -15.94 16.68 -3.55
CA ILE A 226 -16.72 16.56 -2.32
C ILE A 226 -17.96 15.68 -2.51
N ASN A 227 -17.99 14.84 -3.54
CA ASN A 227 -19.05 13.89 -3.89
C ASN A 227 -20.41 14.52 -4.29
N VAL A 228 -20.41 15.69 -4.93
CA VAL A 228 -21.63 16.37 -5.41
C VAL A 228 -21.69 16.51 -6.94
N HIS A 229 -21.05 15.61 -7.69
CA HIS A 229 -20.93 15.64 -9.16
C HIS A 229 -20.26 16.90 -9.73
N GLN A 230 -19.62 17.71 -8.88
CA GLN A 230 -18.92 18.93 -9.28
C GLN A 230 -17.79 19.22 -8.29
N ASP A 231 -16.58 19.42 -8.82
CA ASP A 231 -15.43 19.77 -7.98
C ASP A 231 -15.60 21.19 -7.40
N GLY A 232 -15.23 21.35 -6.13
CA GLY A 232 -15.15 22.64 -5.50
C GLY A 232 -13.73 23.23 -5.63
N LEU A 233 -13.62 24.53 -5.79
CA LEU A 233 -12.32 25.24 -5.86
C LEU A 233 -11.90 25.72 -4.48
N VAL A 234 -10.73 25.28 -4.02
CA VAL A 234 -9.98 25.89 -2.92
C VAL A 234 -8.94 26.84 -3.52
N HIS A 235 -9.22 28.14 -3.49
CA HIS A 235 -8.28 29.15 -3.97
C HIS A 235 -6.98 29.11 -3.13
N ILE A 236 -5.83 29.43 -3.73
CA ILE A 236 -4.51 29.38 -3.05
C ILE A 236 -4.48 30.10 -1.70
N SER A 237 -5.19 31.22 -1.57
CA SER A 237 -5.34 31.97 -0.30
C SER A 237 -6.20 31.28 0.76
N GLN A 238 -6.89 30.19 0.42
CA GLN A 238 -7.79 29.41 1.28
C GLN A 238 -7.23 28.04 1.65
N ILE A 239 -6.00 27.72 1.20
CA ILE A 239 -5.33 26.45 1.50
C ILE A 239 -4.73 26.49 2.91
N THR A 240 -3.88 27.46 3.18
CA THR A 240 -3.15 27.59 4.46
C THR A 240 -3.07 29.05 4.92
N ASN A 241 -2.70 29.24 6.18
CA ASN A 241 -2.43 30.54 6.79
C ASN A 241 -1.01 31.08 6.44
N LYS A 242 -0.12 30.19 5.97
CA LYS A 242 1.24 30.57 5.53
C LYS A 242 1.20 31.02 4.07
N PHE A 243 2.10 31.93 3.70
CA PHE A 243 2.27 32.31 2.30
C PHE A 243 2.91 31.13 1.53
N ILE A 244 2.26 30.69 0.46
CA ILE A 244 2.75 29.69 -0.48
C ILE A 244 2.77 30.29 -1.88
N ARG A 245 3.74 29.92 -2.69
CA ARG A 245 3.84 30.37 -4.09
C ARG A 245 3.00 29.52 -5.01
N HIS A 246 2.89 28.22 -4.70
CA HIS A 246 2.13 27.26 -5.48
C HIS A 246 1.42 26.27 -4.55
N PRO A 247 0.17 25.85 -4.86
CA PRO A 247 -0.57 24.88 -4.04
C PRO A 247 0.15 23.54 -3.82
N ASN A 248 0.98 23.07 -4.77
CA ASN A 248 1.78 21.84 -4.67
C ASN A 248 2.80 21.85 -3.52
N GLU A 249 3.08 22.99 -2.90
CA GLU A 249 3.95 23.06 -1.72
C GLU A 249 3.29 22.43 -0.48
N VAL A 250 1.96 22.29 -0.49
CA VAL A 250 1.17 21.86 0.67
C VAL A 250 0.21 20.73 0.34
N LEU A 251 -0.24 20.60 -0.90
CA LEU A 251 -1.23 19.64 -1.35
C LEU A 251 -0.67 18.77 -2.48
N GLN A 252 -1.09 17.49 -2.49
CA GLN A 252 -0.84 16.55 -3.58
C GLN A 252 -2.17 16.06 -4.15
N ILE A 253 -2.15 15.59 -5.39
CA ILE A 253 -3.32 14.93 -6.00
C ILE A 253 -3.61 13.65 -5.22
N ASN A 254 -4.89 13.39 -4.95
CA ASN A 254 -5.44 12.33 -4.10
C ASN A 254 -5.31 12.57 -2.59
N ASP A 255 -4.82 13.73 -2.14
CA ASP A 255 -4.87 14.05 -0.71
C ASP A 255 -6.32 14.16 -0.22
N VAL A 256 -6.58 13.57 0.94
CA VAL A 256 -7.86 13.67 1.63
C VAL A 256 -7.83 14.91 2.53
N VAL A 257 -8.71 15.86 2.26
CA VAL A 257 -8.74 17.14 2.96
C VAL A 257 -10.12 17.44 3.53
N LYS A 258 -10.16 18.02 4.72
CA LYS A 258 -11.40 18.61 5.25
C LYS A 258 -11.55 20.03 4.70
N VAL A 259 -12.70 20.31 4.13
CA VAL A 259 -12.99 21.60 3.50
C VAL A 259 -14.29 22.19 4.06
N LYS A 260 -14.32 23.51 4.21
CA LYS A 260 -15.51 24.27 4.57
C LYS A 260 -16.07 24.96 3.33
N VAL A 261 -17.36 24.82 3.11
CA VAL A 261 -18.07 25.49 2.01
C VAL A 261 -18.15 26.98 2.33
N ILE A 262 -17.56 27.84 1.48
CA ILE A 262 -17.58 29.30 1.64
C ILE A 262 -18.52 30.00 0.68
N SER A 263 -18.78 29.39 -0.48
CA SER A 263 -19.78 29.91 -1.44
C SER A 263 -20.33 28.79 -2.32
N VAL A 264 -21.60 28.91 -2.70
CA VAL A 264 -22.27 28.01 -3.65
C VAL A 264 -23.03 28.84 -4.66
N ASP A 265 -22.72 28.69 -5.93
CA ASP A 265 -23.44 29.30 -7.06
C ASP A 265 -24.04 28.15 -7.88
N VAL A 266 -25.32 27.89 -7.66
CA VAL A 266 -26.05 26.77 -8.31
C VAL A 266 -26.20 27.00 -9.79
N GLU A 267 -26.41 28.26 -10.24
CA GLU A 267 -26.62 28.60 -11.65
C GLU A 267 -25.35 28.41 -12.47
N LYS A 268 -24.20 28.87 -11.92
CA LYS A 268 -22.91 28.75 -12.58
C LYS A 268 -22.18 27.45 -12.23
N LYS A 269 -22.78 26.58 -11.41
CA LYS A 269 -22.20 25.34 -10.92
C LYS A 269 -20.81 25.55 -10.31
N LYS A 270 -20.63 26.59 -9.50
CA LYS A 270 -19.37 26.92 -8.83
C LYS A 270 -19.50 26.74 -7.33
N ILE A 271 -18.52 26.04 -6.75
CA ILE A 271 -18.42 25.81 -5.31
C ILE A 271 -17.09 26.35 -4.85
N GLY A 272 -17.12 27.29 -3.92
CA GLY A 272 -15.91 27.82 -3.24
C GLY A 272 -15.71 27.10 -1.91
N LEU A 273 -14.49 26.62 -1.70
CA LEU A 273 -14.09 25.85 -0.55
C LEU A 273 -12.89 26.50 0.18
N SER A 274 -12.74 26.20 1.46
CA SER A 274 -11.60 26.64 2.27
C SER A 274 -11.10 25.50 3.18
N ILE A 275 -9.82 25.19 3.12
CA ILE A 275 -9.14 24.28 4.07
C ILE A 275 -8.81 25.05 5.35
N LYS A 276 -8.24 26.23 5.23
CA LYS A 276 -7.77 27.02 6.37
C LYS A 276 -8.86 27.44 7.37
N GLN A 277 -10.13 27.46 6.97
CA GLN A 277 -11.26 27.80 7.85
C GLN A 277 -11.83 26.58 8.61
N VAL A 278 -11.31 25.39 8.35
CA VAL A 278 -11.65 24.19 9.12
C VAL A 278 -10.81 24.10 10.40
N GLU A 279 -9.57 24.62 10.37
CA GLU A 279 -8.60 24.56 11.48
C GLU A 279 -8.85 25.59 12.60
N LYS A 280 -10.01 26.26 12.60
CA LYS A 280 -10.34 27.25 13.65
C LYS A 280 -11.41 26.75 14.59
#